data_4e29227d4771ad888611d41f1bc54247
#
_entry.id   4e29227d4771ad888611d41f1bc54247
#
_cell.length_a   1.000
_cell.length_b   1.000
_cell.length_c   1.000
_cell.angle_alpha   90.00
_cell.angle_beta   90.00
_cell.angle_gamma   90.00
#
_symmetry.space_group_name_H-M   'P 1'
#
loop_
_entity.id
_entity.type
_entity.pdbx_description
1 polymer ?
#
loop_
_entity_poly.entity_id
_entity_poly.type
_entity_poly.pdbx_seq_one_letter_code
_entity_poly.pdbx_strand_id
1 'polypeptide(L)'
;MVDPQQLIYSAAVIALLALILVAIGEWLHLGRIRRIEKLAFGEAGPQPWTKLAPLLRCLAVTMLAGGLWVLAHLESKPPEIDPDKEPSQHLLVALDVSPSMYLEDASEKRNQRRGERASDVLEALFARLDMTRTRVSVIAFYTEAMPVVLESFDINVVRNVLNALPMEHAFEPGQTQLQKGVEEALKYAKPWPKETATLVVVSDGDTVDGVLPRQIPISIADVLVIGVGDPHKGSPVAGRTSRQNKQALERLAVRLKGRYHDGNTKH
;
A
#
# COMPACT_ATOMS: atom_id res chain seq x y z
N MET A 1 19.92 11.70 14.19
CA MET A 1 18.62 11.81 14.89
C MET A 1 18.46 13.25 15.33
N VAL A 2 17.54 14.02 14.78
CA VAL A 2 17.29 15.38 15.25
C VAL A 2 16.49 15.27 16.54
N ASP A 3 17.01 15.84 17.62
CA ASP A 3 16.32 15.88 18.91
C ASP A 3 14.95 16.58 18.71
N PRO A 4 13.83 16.00 19.19
CA PRO A 4 12.50 16.62 19.09
C PRO A 4 12.48 18.07 19.60
N GLN A 5 13.28 18.40 20.61
CA GLN A 5 13.42 19.76 21.09
C GLN A 5 14.13 20.66 20.06
N GLN A 6 15.18 20.18 19.42
CA GLN A 6 15.88 20.94 18.38
C GLN A 6 14.98 21.16 17.15
N LEU A 7 14.12 20.19 16.79
CA LEU A 7 13.16 20.35 15.70
C LEU A 7 12.14 21.45 16.02
N ILE A 8 11.60 21.47 17.24
CA ILE A 8 10.66 22.51 17.68
C ILE A 8 11.32 23.89 17.68
N TYR A 9 12.56 24.00 18.20
CA TYR A 9 13.30 25.28 18.20
C TYR A 9 13.59 25.76 16.78
N SER A 10 14.02 24.89 15.88
CA SER A 10 14.30 25.27 14.48
C SER A 10 13.02 25.67 13.74
N ALA A 11 11.91 24.96 13.96
CA ALA A 11 10.62 25.33 13.41
C ALA A 11 10.13 26.70 13.92
N ALA A 12 10.30 26.98 15.22
CA ALA A 12 9.95 28.27 15.82
C ALA A 12 10.80 29.41 15.24
N VAL A 13 12.10 29.20 15.02
CA VAL A 13 12.99 30.18 14.40
C VAL A 13 12.55 30.46 12.95
N ILE A 14 12.27 29.45 12.16
CA ILE A 14 11.80 29.60 10.76
C ILE A 14 10.45 30.33 10.72
N ALA A 15 9.51 29.96 11.59
CA ALA A 15 8.23 30.62 11.71
C ALA A 15 8.38 32.11 12.10
N LEU A 16 9.28 32.41 13.02
CA LEU A 16 9.58 33.79 13.44
C LEU A 16 10.21 34.62 12.31
N LEU A 17 11.13 34.05 11.56
CA LEU A 17 11.74 34.72 10.40
C LEU A 17 10.68 34.99 9.31
N ALA A 18 9.81 34.01 9.03
CA ALA A 18 8.71 34.17 8.10
C ALA A 18 7.75 35.28 8.55
N LEU A 19 7.41 35.32 9.86
CA LEU A 19 6.57 36.37 10.45
C LEU A 19 7.17 37.74 10.25
N ILE A 20 8.48 37.93 10.55
CA ILE A 20 9.18 39.21 10.39
C ILE A 20 9.16 39.68 8.94
N LEU A 21 9.48 38.77 7.99
CA LEU A 21 9.51 39.11 6.56
C LEU A 21 8.12 39.53 6.05
N VAL A 22 7.08 38.79 6.41
CA VAL A 22 5.71 39.10 6.00
C VAL A 22 5.23 40.37 6.67
N ALA A 23 5.53 40.62 7.96
CA ALA A 23 5.16 41.83 8.67
C ALA A 23 5.81 43.08 8.04
N ILE A 24 7.07 42.98 7.61
CA ILE A 24 7.76 44.07 6.86
C ILE A 24 7.05 44.30 5.52
N GLY A 25 6.72 43.21 4.78
CA GLY A 25 6.00 43.30 3.51
C GLY A 25 4.63 43.97 3.67
N GLU A 26 3.87 43.56 4.67
CA GLU A 26 2.53 44.16 4.96
C GLU A 26 2.67 45.63 5.41
N TRP A 27 3.66 45.98 6.20
CA TRP A 27 3.92 47.37 6.58
C TRP A 27 4.20 48.27 5.37
N LEU A 28 5.05 47.80 4.45
CA LEU A 28 5.30 48.51 3.20
C LEU A 28 4.07 48.60 2.33
N HIS A 29 3.27 47.52 2.25
CA HIS A 29 2.02 47.48 1.50
C HIS A 29 0.99 48.43 2.06
N LEU A 30 0.79 48.48 3.36
CA LEU A 30 -0.10 49.43 4.03
C LEU A 30 0.34 50.90 3.77
N GLY A 31 1.64 51.15 3.75
CA GLY A 31 2.17 52.46 3.38
C GLY A 31 1.81 52.92 1.94
N ARG A 32 1.78 51.95 1.00
CA ARG A 32 1.33 52.20 -0.38
C ARG A 32 -0.18 52.38 -0.45
N ILE A 33 -0.97 51.57 0.20
CA ILE A 33 -2.43 51.67 0.22
C ILE A 33 -2.86 53.02 0.76
N ARG A 34 -2.32 53.49 1.88
CA ARG A 34 -2.67 54.79 2.48
C ARG A 34 -2.48 55.96 1.50
N ARG A 35 -1.52 55.84 0.57
CA ARG A 35 -1.29 56.91 -0.46
C ARG A 35 -2.36 56.99 -1.52
N ILE A 36 -3.00 55.83 -1.83
CA ILE A 36 -4.01 55.75 -2.90
C ILE A 36 -5.42 55.49 -2.34
N GLU A 37 -5.59 55.45 -1.04
CA GLU A 37 -6.83 55.07 -0.34
C GLU A 37 -8.00 55.96 -0.77
N LYS A 38 -7.81 57.30 -0.80
CA LYS A 38 -8.84 58.24 -1.23
C LYS A 38 -9.22 58.09 -2.71
N LEU A 39 -8.24 57.71 -3.56
CA LEU A 39 -8.50 57.52 -4.99
C LEU A 39 -9.22 56.20 -5.27
N ALA A 40 -8.91 55.16 -4.46
CA ALA A 40 -9.44 53.80 -4.66
C ALA A 40 -10.80 53.57 -3.98
N PHE A 41 -11.06 54.18 -2.80
CA PHE A 41 -12.23 53.92 -1.98
C PHE A 41 -13.12 55.14 -1.71
N GLY A 42 -12.76 56.31 -2.28
CA GLY A 42 -13.48 57.53 -2.05
C GLY A 42 -13.49 57.99 -0.57
N GLU A 43 -14.49 58.85 -0.20
CA GLU A 43 -14.62 59.35 1.18
C GLU A 43 -15.04 58.26 2.19
N ALA A 44 -15.72 57.20 1.75
CA ALA A 44 -16.18 56.10 2.63
C ALA A 44 -15.05 55.21 3.17
N GLY A 45 -13.88 55.20 2.50
CA GLY A 45 -12.72 54.40 2.89
C GLY A 45 -12.94 52.87 2.74
N PRO A 46 -11.92 52.06 3.06
CA PRO A 46 -12.01 50.60 2.97
C PRO A 46 -12.91 50.02 4.08
N GLN A 47 -13.56 48.90 3.78
CA GLN A 47 -14.44 48.19 4.71
C GLN A 47 -13.68 47.73 6.01
N PRO A 48 -14.30 47.80 7.19
CA PRO A 48 -13.61 47.50 8.47
C PRO A 48 -12.94 46.11 8.52
N TRP A 49 -13.53 45.09 7.89
CA TRP A 49 -12.99 43.72 7.87
C TRP A 49 -11.67 43.59 7.12
N THR A 50 -11.40 44.51 6.15
CA THR A 50 -10.12 44.49 5.41
C THR A 50 -8.92 44.81 6.31
N LYS A 51 -9.14 45.45 7.46
CA LYS A 51 -8.09 45.71 8.48
C LYS A 51 -7.53 44.43 9.11
N LEU A 52 -8.30 43.32 9.07
CA LEU A 52 -7.88 42.01 9.57
C LEU A 52 -7.02 41.25 8.54
N ALA A 53 -7.07 41.61 7.25
CA ALA A 53 -6.37 40.90 6.19
C ALA A 53 -4.84 40.80 6.42
N PRO A 54 -4.11 41.84 6.83
CA PRO A 54 -2.69 41.76 7.11
C PRO A 54 -2.37 40.76 8.23
N LEU A 55 -3.16 40.77 9.29
CA LEU A 55 -3.02 39.87 10.42
C LEU A 55 -3.20 38.41 9.99
N LEU A 56 -4.27 38.12 9.24
CA LEU A 56 -4.57 36.78 8.74
C LEU A 56 -3.49 36.25 7.79
N ARG A 57 -2.92 37.11 6.92
CA ARG A 57 -1.83 36.75 6.02
C ARG A 57 -0.56 36.41 6.82
N CYS A 58 -0.19 37.25 7.80
CA CYS A 58 0.95 36.97 8.66
C CYS A 58 0.79 35.63 9.37
N LEU A 59 -0.39 35.37 9.93
CA LEU A 59 -0.69 34.12 10.63
C LEU A 59 -0.62 32.92 9.68
N ALA A 60 -1.25 33.01 8.51
CA ALA A 60 -1.27 31.94 7.52
C ALA A 60 0.15 31.56 7.02
N VAL A 61 0.97 32.55 6.66
CA VAL A 61 2.33 32.30 6.16
C VAL A 61 3.23 31.76 7.26
N THR A 62 3.09 32.25 8.49
CA THR A 62 3.85 31.76 9.64
C THR A 62 3.54 30.30 9.95
N MET A 63 2.25 29.95 9.98
CA MET A 63 1.81 28.56 10.21
C MET A 63 2.25 27.64 9.06
N LEU A 64 2.15 28.11 7.81
CA LEU A 64 2.58 27.34 6.64
C LEU A 64 4.09 27.08 6.68
N ALA A 65 4.90 28.10 6.95
CA ALA A 65 6.37 27.97 7.01
C ALA A 65 6.80 27.01 8.13
N GLY A 66 6.24 27.16 9.32
CA GLY A 66 6.53 26.27 10.46
C GLY A 66 6.05 24.84 10.22
N GLY A 67 4.84 24.69 9.67
CA GLY A 67 4.25 23.38 9.35
C GLY A 67 5.02 22.63 8.27
N LEU A 68 5.41 23.30 7.17
CA LEU A 68 6.24 22.71 6.12
C LEU A 68 7.64 22.32 6.64
N TRP A 69 8.22 23.13 7.52
CA TRP A 69 9.50 22.80 8.14
C TRP A 69 9.41 21.52 8.98
N VAL A 70 8.39 21.43 9.83
CA VAL A 70 8.13 20.23 10.64
C VAL A 70 7.91 19.02 9.72
N LEU A 71 7.07 19.17 8.70
CA LEU A 71 6.77 18.08 7.75
C LEU A 71 8.02 17.60 7.01
N ALA A 72 8.87 18.52 6.56
CA ALA A 72 10.12 18.18 5.86
C ALA A 72 11.15 17.46 6.75
N HIS A 73 11.06 17.64 8.07
CA HIS A 73 11.98 17.02 9.04
C HIS A 73 11.30 15.92 9.88
N LEU A 74 10.00 15.68 9.67
CA LEU A 74 9.35 14.45 10.11
C LEU A 74 9.89 13.31 9.25
N GLU A 75 11.05 12.78 9.66
CA GLU A 75 11.44 11.46 9.24
C GLU A 75 10.33 10.53 9.70
N SER A 76 9.64 9.89 8.75
CA SER A 76 8.88 8.69 9.06
C SER A 76 9.92 7.71 9.62
N LYS A 77 10.00 7.60 10.96
CA LYS A 77 10.80 6.56 11.57
C LYS A 77 10.32 5.25 10.97
N PRO A 78 11.15 4.54 10.20
CA PRO A 78 10.88 3.13 10.02
C PRO A 78 10.73 2.58 11.46
N PRO A 79 9.79 1.67 11.69
CA PRO A 79 9.61 1.07 13.01
C PRO A 79 11.01 0.68 13.50
N GLU A 80 11.37 1.11 14.71
CA GLU A 80 12.67 0.84 15.31
C GLU A 80 12.78 -0.67 15.40
N ILE A 81 13.45 -1.25 14.40
CA ILE A 81 13.70 -2.69 14.35
C ILE A 81 14.69 -2.90 15.50
N ASP A 82 14.17 -3.42 16.59
CA ASP A 82 14.99 -3.90 17.69
C ASP A 82 15.85 -5.04 17.07
N PRO A 83 17.17 -4.84 16.91
CA PRO A 83 18.02 -5.86 16.28
C PRO A 83 18.00 -7.19 17.08
N ASP A 84 17.64 -7.16 18.37
CA ASP A 84 17.42 -8.35 19.19
C ASP A 84 16.05 -9.02 18.93
N LYS A 85 15.17 -8.33 18.19
CA LYS A 85 13.91 -8.89 17.68
C LYS A 85 13.99 -9.09 16.18
N GLU A 86 14.89 -9.93 15.71
CA GLU A 86 14.80 -10.43 14.35
C GLU A 86 13.41 -11.06 14.13
N PRO A 87 12.75 -10.75 13.01
CA PRO A 87 11.47 -11.36 12.71
C PRO A 87 11.67 -12.87 12.72
N SER A 88 10.95 -13.54 13.58
CA SER A 88 11.03 -14.99 13.64
C SER A 88 10.28 -15.66 12.51
N GLN A 89 9.44 -14.89 11.78
CA GLN A 89 8.58 -15.41 10.74
C GLN A 89 8.41 -14.40 9.58
N HIS A 90 8.30 -14.94 8.37
CA HIS A 90 7.99 -14.19 7.16
C HIS A 90 6.72 -14.75 6.51
N LEU A 91 5.77 -13.88 6.19
CA LEU A 91 4.65 -14.23 5.36
C LEU A 91 4.86 -13.63 3.97
N LEU A 92 4.96 -14.48 2.97
CA LEU A 92 5.17 -14.10 1.58
C LEU A 92 3.90 -14.39 0.78
N VAL A 93 3.25 -13.36 0.28
CA VAL A 93 2.00 -13.48 -0.49
C VAL A 93 2.30 -13.27 -1.97
N ALA A 94 2.02 -14.24 -2.81
CA ALA A 94 1.95 -14.09 -4.26
C ALA A 94 0.48 -13.90 -4.65
N LEU A 95 0.11 -12.68 -5.05
CA LEU A 95 -1.26 -12.27 -5.30
C LEU A 95 -1.51 -12.05 -6.79
N ASP A 96 -2.49 -12.77 -7.32
CA ASP A 96 -3.02 -12.55 -8.66
C ASP A 96 -3.81 -11.23 -8.71
N VAL A 97 -3.42 -10.36 -9.64
CA VAL A 97 -4.07 -9.06 -9.88
C VAL A 97 -4.58 -8.94 -11.32
N SER A 98 -4.74 -10.07 -12.01
CA SER A 98 -5.24 -10.11 -13.38
C SER A 98 -6.71 -9.63 -13.48
N PRO A 99 -7.18 -9.22 -14.68
CA PRO A 99 -8.56 -8.76 -14.87
C PRO A 99 -9.64 -9.75 -14.44
N SER A 100 -9.34 -11.06 -14.42
CA SER A 100 -10.29 -12.06 -13.93
C SER A 100 -10.60 -11.93 -12.44
N MET A 101 -9.73 -11.28 -11.66
CA MET A 101 -9.95 -11.04 -10.23
C MET A 101 -11.05 -10.00 -9.94
N TYR A 102 -11.54 -9.28 -10.96
CA TYR A 102 -12.71 -8.39 -10.87
C TYR A 102 -14.06 -9.10 -11.08
N LEU A 103 -14.07 -10.38 -11.48
CA LEU A 103 -15.31 -11.14 -11.67
C LEU A 103 -16.03 -11.33 -10.33
N GLU A 104 -17.36 -11.14 -10.36
CA GLU A 104 -18.23 -11.23 -9.18
C GLU A 104 -18.84 -12.64 -9.07
N ASP A 105 -17.97 -13.64 -8.87
CA ASP A 105 -18.37 -15.06 -8.80
C ASP A 105 -17.68 -15.79 -7.63
N ALA A 106 -17.05 -15.05 -6.71
CA ALA A 106 -16.43 -15.61 -5.53
C ALA A 106 -17.36 -15.59 -4.30
N SER A 107 -16.96 -16.22 -3.22
CA SER A 107 -17.69 -16.52 -1.99
C SER A 107 -18.68 -17.68 -2.11
N GLU A 108 -19.21 -18.14 -0.98
CA GLU A 108 -20.26 -19.19 -0.96
C GLU A 108 -21.51 -18.78 -1.76
N LYS A 109 -21.86 -17.48 -1.71
CA LYS A 109 -23.03 -16.92 -2.41
C LYS A 109 -22.74 -16.50 -3.84
N ARG A 110 -21.48 -16.55 -4.27
CA ARG A 110 -21.02 -16.15 -5.61
C ARG A 110 -21.46 -14.75 -6.03
N ASN A 111 -21.34 -13.79 -5.10
CA ASN A 111 -21.78 -12.41 -5.25
C ASN A 111 -20.70 -11.41 -4.79
N GLN A 112 -19.46 -11.85 -4.75
CA GLN A 112 -18.30 -11.04 -4.34
C GLN A 112 -17.23 -11.10 -5.43
N ARG A 113 -16.49 -10.02 -5.61
CA ARG A 113 -15.33 -10.01 -6.51
C ARG A 113 -14.26 -10.98 -6.02
N ARG A 114 -13.58 -11.66 -6.92
CA ARG A 114 -12.49 -12.58 -6.58
C ARG A 114 -11.38 -11.87 -5.78
N GLY A 115 -11.00 -10.63 -6.18
CA GLY A 115 -10.02 -9.81 -5.46
C GLY A 115 -10.47 -9.42 -4.06
N GLU A 116 -11.74 -9.01 -3.88
CA GLU A 116 -12.30 -8.72 -2.55
C GLU A 116 -12.31 -9.97 -1.67
N ARG A 117 -12.67 -11.12 -2.25
CA ARG A 117 -12.62 -12.38 -1.52
C ARG A 117 -11.20 -12.79 -1.13
N ALA A 118 -10.23 -12.59 -2.02
CA ALA A 118 -8.82 -12.78 -1.73
C ALA A 118 -8.37 -11.92 -0.54
N SER A 119 -8.78 -10.66 -0.53
CA SER A 119 -8.51 -9.73 0.57
C SER A 119 -9.11 -10.21 1.89
N ASP A 120 -10.39 -10.62 1.91
CA ASP A 120 -11.06 -11.14 3.12
C ASP A 120 -10.34 -12.37 3.69
N VAL A 121 -9.90 -13.29 2.82
CA VAL A 121 -9.17 -14.49 3.25
C VAL A 121 -7.80 -14.14 3.83
N LEU A 122 -7.08 -13.21 3.20
CA LEU A 122 -5.81 -12.72 3.69
C LEU A 122 -5.98 -11.95 5.03
N GLU A 123 -7.03 -11.16 5.16
CA GLU A 123 -7.38 -10.47 6.42
C GLU A 123 -7.62 -11.47 7.56
N ALA A 124 -8.39 -12.54 7.30
CA ALA A 124 -8.61 -13.60 8.27
C ALA A 124 -7.32 -14.34 8.65
N LEU A 125 -6.37 -14.48 7.72
CA LEU A 125 -5.04 -15.02 7.98
C LEU A 125 -4.23 -14.05 8.84
N PHE A 126 -4.19 -12.76 8.49
CA PHE A 126 -3.44 -11.73 9.23
C PHE A 126 -3.93 -11.59 10.69
N ALA A 127 -5.25 -11.72 10.91
CA ALA A 127 -5.82 -11.66 12.26
C ALA A 127 -5.32 -12.79 13.19
N ARG A 128 -4.74 -13.85 12.64
CA ARG A 128 -4.19 -15.01 13.38
C ARG A 128 -2.67 -14.96 13.56
N LEU A 129 -2.00 -13.99 12.94
CA LEU A 129 -0.55 -13.84 13.00
C LEU A 129 -0.14 -12.89 14.12
N ASP A 130 0.96 -13.21 14.76
CA ASP A 130 1.64 -12.26 15.64
C ASP A 130 2.47 -11.29 14.80
N MET A 131 1.88 -10.13 14.48
CA MET A 131 2.52 -9.11 13.66
C MET A 131 3.74 -8.46 14.31
N THR A 132 3.94 -8.64 15.63
CA THR A 132 5.15 -8.14 16.30
C THR A 132 6.38 -8.95 15.90
N ARG A 133 6.19 -10.17 15.41
CA ARG A 133 7.23 -11.14 15.03
C ARG A 133 7.18 -11.55 13.56
N THR A 134 6.17 -11.12 12.82
CA THR A 134 5.94 -11.50 11.42
C THR A 134 6.15 -10.31 10.50
N ARG A 135 6.95 -10.48 9.45
CA ARG A 135 7.04 -9.55 8.33
C ARG A 135 6.24 -10.06 7.16
N VAL A 136 5.48 -9.16 6.56
CA VAL A 136 4.65 -9.47 5.40
C VAL A 136 5.26 -8.88 4.15
N SER A 137 5.42 -9.70 3.12
CA SER A 137 5.79 -9.27 1.77
C SER A 137 4.70 -9.68 0.78
N VAL A 138 4.34 -8.79 -0.14
CA VAL A 138 3.35 -9.03 -1.18
C VAL A 138 3.99 -8.85 -2.54
N ILE A 139 3.92 -9.89 -3.35
CA ILE A 139 4.32 -9.91 -4.76
C ILE A 139 3.05 -9.98 -5.59
N ALA A 140 2.72 -8.91 -6.29
CA ALA A 140 1.62 -8.92 -7.24
C ALA A 140 2.09 -9.52 -8.58
N PHE A 141 1.24 -10.28 -9.23
CA PHE A 141 1.53 -10.82 -10.55
C PHE A 141 0.31 -10.77 -11.49
N TYR A 142 0.61 -10.54 -12.74
CA TYR A 142 -0.28 -10.66 -13.89
C TYR A 142 0.53 -11.17 -15.08
N THR A 143 0.91 -10.34 -16.02
CA THR A 143 1.81 -10.68 -17.14
C THR A 143 3.27 -10.77 -16.71
N GLU A 144 3.61 -10.05 -15.69
CA GLU A 144 4.90 -10.04 -14.98
C GLU A 144 4.65 -10.20 -13.48
N ALA A 145 5.69 -10.14 -12.68
CA ALA A 145 5.61 -10.15 -11.23
C ALA A 145 6.45 -9.00 -10.65
N MET A 146 5.90 -8.31 -9.65
CA MET A 146 6.61 -7.22 -8.98
C MET A 146 6.30 -7.20 -7.47
N PRO A 147 7.29 -6.83 -6.65
CA PRO A 147 7.06 -6.60 -5.23
C PRO A 147 6.24 -5.31 -5.04
N VAL A 148 5.19 -5.38 -4.26
CA VAL A 148 4.33 -4.24 -3.92
C VAL A 148 4.56 -3.82 -2.46
N VAL A 149 4.75 -4.80 -1.58
CA VAL A 149 5.13 -4.59 -0.18
C VAL A 149 6.29 -5.53 0.12
N LEU A 150 7.33 -5.02 0.77
CA LEU A 150 8.47 -5.82 1.21
C LEU A 150 8.67 -5.67 2.71
N GLU A 151 8.71 -6.81 3.41
CA GLU A 151 9.07 -6.94 4.82
C GLU A 151 8.40 -5.93 5.77
N SER A 152 7.11 -5.65 5.55
CA SER A 152 6.35 -4.73 6.38
C SER A 152 5.85 -5.40 7.67
N PHE A 153 5.96 -4.68 8.79
CA PHE A 153 5.27 -5.02 10.05
C PHE A 153 3.91 -4.32 10.15
N ASP A 154 3.68 -3.28 9.34
CA ASP A 154 2.43 -2.55 9.37
C ASP A 154 1.40 -3.21 8.47
N ILE A 155 0.48 -3.93 9.10
CA ILE A 155 -0.61 -4.60 8.41
C ILE A 155 -1.52 -3.61 7.67
N ASN A 156 -1.59 -2.34 8.10
CA ASN A 156 -2.43 -1.36 7.40
C ASN A 156 -1.85 -0.98 6.04
N VAL A 157 -0.52 -0.97 5.90
CA VAL A 157 0.13 -0.80 4.59
C VAL A 157 -0.27 -1.94 3.66
N VAL A 158 -0.23 -3.19 4.14
CA VAL A 158 -0.63 -4.36 3.35
C VAL A 158 -2.11 -4.28 2.96
N ARG A 159 -2.99 -3.95 3.90
CA ARG A 159 -4.44 -3.77 3.67
C ARG A 159 -4.73 -2.70 2.63
N ASN A 160 -4.08 -1.55 2.73
CA ASN A 160 -4.26 -0.46 1.78
C ASN A 160 -3.86 -0.87 0.36
N VAL A 161 -2.78 -1.64 0.23
CA VAL A 161 -2.34 -2.17 -1.07
C VAL A 161 -3.38 -3.16 -1.62
N LEU A 162 -3.88 -4.08 -0.79
CA LEU A 162 -4.86 -5.09 -1.22
C LEU A 162 -6.21 -4.48 -1.64
N ASN A 163 -6.66 -3.42 -0.95
CA ASN A 163 -8.02 -2.89 -1.08
C ASN A 163 -8.13 -1.63 -1.94
N ALA A 164 -7.05 -0.84 -2.08
CA ALA A 164 -7.13 0.51 -2.63
C ALA A 164 -6.46 0.69 -3.99
N LEU A 165 -5.57 -0.20 -4.42
CA LEU A 165 -4.80 -0.01 -5.65
C LEU A 165 -5.33 -0.89 -6.79
N PRO A 166 -5.73 -0.31 -7.93
CA PRO A 166 -6.03 -1.06 -9.16
C PRO A 166 -4.71 -1.55 -9.78
N MET A 167 -4.10 -2.56 -9.16
CA MET A 167 -2.75 -3.04 -9.47
C MET A 167 -2.60 -3.61 -10.88
N GLU A 168 -3.70 -4.04 -11.53
CA GLU A 168 -3.66 -4.50 -12.92
C GLU A 168 -3.14 -3.44 -13.90
N HIS A 169 -3.32 -2.15 -13.59
CA HIS A 169 -2.82 -1.05 -14.43
C HIS A 169 -1.30 -0.88 -14.37
N ALA A 170 -0.64 -1.54 -13.41
CA ALA A 170 0.82 -1.56 -13.33
C ALA A 170 1.45 -2.57 -14.31
N PHE A 171 0.64 -3.39 -14.98
CA PHE A 171 1.10 -4.44 -15.88
C PHE A 171 0.60 -4.20 -17.32
N GLU A 172 1.37 -4.65 -18.30
CA GLU A 172 0.89 -4.68 -19.67
C GLU A 172 -0.20 -5.74 -19.84
N PRO A 173 -1.25 -5.49 -20.65
CA PRO A 173 -2.29 -6.48 -20.91
C PRO A 173 -1.73 -7.74 -21.58
N GLY A 174 -2.17 -8.91 -21.11
CA GLY A 174 -1.70 -10.19 -21.65
C GLY A 174 -2.30 -11.41 -20.95
N GLN A 175 -1.57 -12.51 -20.94
CA GLN A 175 -1.94 -13.73 -20.22
C GLN A 175 -1.33 -13.72 -18.82
N THR A 176 -2.08 -14.19 -17.84
CA THR A 176 -1.63 -14.31 -16.46
C THR A 176 -0.46 -15.30 -16.36
N GLN A 177 0.62 -14.90 -15.74
CA GLN A 177 1.86 -15.67 -15.57
C GLN A 177 2.06 -16.04 -14.09
N LEU A 178 1.22 -16.94 -13.58
CA LEU A 178 1.27 -17.37 -12.17
C LEU A 178 2.66 -17.90 -11.78
N GLN A 179 3.34 -18.60 -12.69
CA GLN A 179 4.69 -19.09 -12.44
C GLN A 179 5.68 -17.96 -12.14
N LYS A 180 5.59 -16.82 -12.84
CA LYS A 180 6.47 -15.66 -12.57
C LYS A 180 6.21 -15.10 -11.17
N GLY A 181 4.94 -15.04 -10.75
CA GLY A 181 4.57 -14.65 -9.39
C GLY A 181 5.21 -15.54 -8.34
N VAL A 182 5.12 -16.85 -8.52
CA VAL A 182 5.73 -17.82 -7.60
C VAL A 182 7.26 -17.75 -7.65
N GLU A 183 7.87 -17.66 -8.85
CA GLU A 183 9.33 -17.55 -9.00
C GLU A 183 9.89 -16.30 -8.32
N GLU A 184 9.25 -15.15 -8.54
CA GLU A 184 9.68 -13.90 -7.93
C GLU A 184 9.53 -13.96 -6.40
N ALA A 185 8.40 -14.49 -5.90
CA ALA A 185 8.21 -14.71 -4.47
C ALA A 185 9.32 -15.60 -3.88
N LEU A 186 9.59 -16.75 -4.48
CA LEU A 186 10.64 -17.66 -4.01
C LEU A 186 12.04 -17.03 -4.07
N LYS A 187 12.29 -16.14 -5.02
CA LYS A 187 13.57 -15.41 -5.11
C LYS A 187 13.77 -14.50 -3.89
N TYR A 188 12.72 -13.80 -3.43
CA TYR A 188 12.77 -12.99 -2.21
C TYR A 188 12.97 -13.83 -0.95
N ALA A 189 12.46 -15.05 -0.90
CA ALA A 189 12.64 -15.93 0.25
C ALA A 189 14.05 -16.54 0.39
N LYS A 190 14.86 -16.55 -0.69
CA LYS A 190 16.18 -17.20 -0.68
C LYS A 190 17.12 -16.75 0.43
N PRO A 191 17.27 -15.46 0.76
CA PRO A 191 18.21 -15.00 1.79
C PRO A 191 17.70 -15.23 3.22
N TRP A 192 16.43 -15.60 3.43
CA TRP A 192 15.85 -15.72 4.76
C TRP A 192 16.34 -17.01 5.48
N PRO A 193 16.32 -17.01 6.82
CA PRO A 193 16.71 -18.18 7.60
C PRO A 193 15.86 -19.41 7.27
N LYS A 194 16.42 -20.58 7.58
CA LYS A 194 15.76 -21.87 7.33
C LYS A 194 14.40 -21.93 8.05
N GLU A 195 13.36 -22.37 7.35
CA GLU A 195 12.03 -22.66 7.89
C GLU A 195 11.36 -21.48 8.63
N THR A 196 11.64 -20.23 8.17
CA THR A 196 11.06 -19.03 8.78
C THR A 196 9.93 -18.42 7.94
N ALA A 197 9.70 -18.91 6.73
CA ALA A 197 8.76 -18.29 5.80
C ALA A 197 7.59 -19.20 5.43
N THR A 198 6.40 -18.62 5.34
CA THR A 198 5.21 -19.24 4.76
C THR A 198 4.89 -18.54 3.44
N LEU A 199 4.78 -19.30 2.36
CA LEU A 199 4.33 -18.81 1.06
C LEU A 199 2.82 -19.00 0.91
N VAL A 200 2.11 -17.92 0.63
CA VAL A 200 0.67 -17.95 0.30
C VAL A 200 0.51 -17.51 -1.15
N VAL A 201 -0.07 -18.37 -1.98
CA VAL A 201 -0.40 -18.06 -3.38
C VAL A 201 -1.91 -17.90 -3.49
N VAL A 202 -2.38 -16.75 -3.98
CA VAL A 202 -3.81 -16.47 -4.17
C VAL A 202 -4.09 -16.19 -5.63
N SER A 203 -4.92 -17.04 -6.26
CA SER A 203 -5.27 -16.93 -7.68
C SER A 203 -6.55 -17.70 -7.98
N ASP A 204 -7.15 -17.45 -9.14
CA ASP A 204 -8.21 -18.28 -9.71
C ASP A 204 -7.65 -19.50 -10.48
N GLY A 205 -6.36 -19.51 -10.78
CA GLY A 205 -5.69 -20.61 -11.48
C GLY A 205 -6.09 -20.80 -12.94
N ASP A 206 -6.74 -19.80 -13.55
CA ASP A 206 -7.26 -19.90 -14.92
C ASP A 206 -6.16 -20.12 -15.98
N THR A 207 -4.95 -19.66 -15.70
CA THR A 207 -3.79 -19.82 -16.56
C THR A 207 -2.57 -20.36 -15.78
N VAL A 208 -2.65 -21.61 -15.33
CA VAL A 208 -1.50 -22.30 -14.73
C VAL A 208 -0.75 -23.04 -15.83
N ASP A 209 -0.12 -22.29 -16.71
CA ASP A 209 0.75 -22.83 -17.77
C ASP A 209 2.21 -22.48 -17.46
N GLY A 210 3.09 -23.47 -17.52
CA GLY A 210 4.51 -23.26 -17.43
C GLY A 210 5.27 -24.19 -16.45
N VAL A 211 6.58 -24.07 -16.46
CA VAL A 211 7.47 -24.89 -15.65
C VAL A 211 7.73 -24.18 -14.34
N LEU A 212 7.12 -24.66 -13.26
CA LEU A 212 7.38 -24.17 -11.91
C LEU A 212 8.81 -24.49 -11.46
N PRO A 213 9.37 -23.68 -10.54
CA PRO A 213 10.70 -23.92 -9.99
C PRO A 213 10.82 -25.33 -9.41
N ARG A 214 11.90 -26.03 -9.74
CA ARG A 214 12.16 -27.39 -9.23
C ARG A 214 12.58 -27.40 -7.78
N GLN A 215 13.08 -26.28 -7.28
CA GLN A 215 13.60 -26.17 -5.91
C GLN A 215 12.92 -25.03 -5.18
N ILE A 216 12.39 -25.34 -4.03
CA ILE A 216 11.84 -24.38 -3.08
C ILE A 216 12.97 -24.01 -2.11
N PRO A 217 13.19 -22.71 -1.81
CA PRO A 217 14.18 -22.28 -0.83
C PRO A 217 13.96 -22.96 0.54
N ILE A 218 15.04 -23.25 1.22
CA ILE A 218 15.01 -23.87 2.56
C ILE A 218 14.36 -22.99 3.62
N SER A 219 14.24 -21.72 3.34
CA SER A 219 13.53 -20.74 4.19
C SER A 219 12.02 -20.97 4.24
N ILE A 220 11.43 -21.57 3.20
CA ILE A 220 10.00 -21.86 3.15
C ILE A 220 9.67 -23.08 4.02
N ALA A 221 8.92 -22.85 5.10
CA ALA A 221 8.43 -23.90 6.01
C ALA A 221 7.10 -24.49 5.53
N ASP A 222 6.19 -23.67 5.02
CA ASP A 222 4.86 -24.10 4.57
C ASP A 222 4.43 -23.33 3.31
N VAL A 223 3.57 -23.94 2.50
CA VAL A 223 2.99 -23.34 1.32
C VAL A 223 1.48 -23.54 1.35
N LEU A 224 0.74 -22.42 1.19
CA LEU A 224 -0.72 -22.40 1.09
C LEU A 224 -1.13 -21.85 -0.27
N VAL A 225 -1.87 -22.61 -1.03
CA VAL A 225 -2.45 -22.19 -2.32
C VAL A 225 -3.94 -21.96 -2.12
N ILE A 226 -4.40 -20.73 -2.31
CA ILE A 226 -5.78 -20.31 -2.08
C ILE A 226 -6.43 -20.05 -3.43
N GLY A 227 -7.49 -20.78 -3.72
CA GLY A 227 -8.29 -20.61 -4.93
C GLY A 227 -9.50 -19.73 -4.71
N VAL A 228 -9.73 -18.74 -5.57
CA VAL A 228 -10.88 -17.83 -5.52
C VAL A 228 -11.67 -17.88 -6.84
N GLY A 229 -12.99 -17.64 -6.79
CA GLY A 229 -13.88 -17.67 -7.97
C GLY A 229 -14.68 -18.97 -8.09
N ASP A 230 -15.64 -19.01 -9.04
CA ASP A 230 -16.50 -20.17 -9.24
C ASP A 230 -15.78 -21.29 -10.02
N PRO A 231 -15.60 -22.50 -9.44
CA PRO A 231 -14.98 -23.63 -10.14
C PRO A 231 -15.92 -24.30 -11.17
N HIS A 232 -17.21 -23.99 -11.15
CA HIS A 232 -18.22 -24.66 -11.99
C HIS A 232 -18.69 -23.79 -13.16
N LYS A 233 -18.92 -22.50 -12.91
CA LYS A 233 -19.44 -21.55 -13.90
C LYS A 233 -18.34 -20.61 -14.37
N GLY A 234 -18.17 -20.50 -15.69
CA GLY A 234 -17.28 -19.49 -16.28
C GLY A 234 -17.99 -18.16 -16.47
N SER A 235 -17.24 -17.07 -16.30
CA SER A 235 -17.70 -15.70 -16.51
C SER A 235 -16.88 -15.02 -17.61
N PRO A 236 -17.48 -14.20 -18.50
CA PRO A 236 -16.75 -13.53 -19.57
C PRO A 236 -15.87 -12.41 -19.02
N VAL A 237 -14.61 -12.37 -19.45
CA VAL A 237 -13.65 -11.31 -19.13
C VAL A 237 -12.64 -11.13 -20.26
N ALA A 238 -12.41 -9.90 -20.71
CA ALA A 238 -11.43 -9.57 -21.75
C ALA A 238 -11.50 -10.44 -23.01
N GLY A 239 -12.74 -10.75 -23.49
CA GLY A 239 -12.98 -11.54 -24.70
C GLY A 239 -12.80 -13.06 -24.55
N ARG A 240 -12.58 -13.57 -23.33
CA ARG A 240 -12.49 -15.00 -23.01
C ARG A 240 -13.41 -15.34 -21.84
N THR A 241 -13.60 -16.63 -21.59
CA THR A 241 -14.32 -17.12 -20.41
C THR A 241 -13.31 -17.54 -19.35
N SER A 242 -13.39 -16.92 -18.18
CA SER A 242 -12.58 -17.27 -17.02
C SER A 242 -13.38 -18.06 -16.00
N ARG A 243 -12.77 -19.09 -15.45
CA ARG A 243 -13.33 -19.95 -14.41
C ARG A 243 -12.20 -20.36 -13.47
N GLN A 244 -12.48 -20.47 -12.17
CA GLN A 244 -11.49 -21.02 -11.24
C GLN A 244 -11.07 -22.44 -11.68
N ASN A 245 -9.77 -22.63 -11.85
CA ASN A 245 -9.20 -23.94 -12.15
C ASN A 245 -8.67 -24.62 -10.89
N LYS A 246 -9.60 -25.15 -10.09
CA LYS A 246 -9.28 -25.83 -8.84
C LYS A 246 -8.23 -26.93 -9.01
N GLN A 247 -8.36 -27.76 -10.06
CA GLN A 247 -7.41 -28.85 -10.30
C GLN A 247 -6.00 -28.36 -10.61
N ALA A 248 -5.87 -27.23 -11.29
CA ALA A 248 -4.57 -26.64 -11.57
C ALA A 248 -3.92 -26.12 -10.27
N LEU A 249 -4.72 -25.46 -9.40
CA LEU A 249 -4.24 -24.97 -8.09
C LEU A 249 -3.91 -26.11 -7.13
N GLU A 250 -4.67 -27.20 -7.11
CA GLU A 250 -4.34 -28.41 -6.34
C GLU A 250 -3.01 -29.03 -6.82
N ARG A 251 -2.79 -29.12 -8.14
CA ARG A 251 -1.52 -29.61 -8.70
C ARG A 251 -0.37 -28.67 -8.34
N LEU A 252 -0.60 -27.33 -8.36
CA LEU A 252 0.37 -26.34 -7.91
C LEU A 252 0.75 -26.57 -6.46
N ALA A 253 -0.24 -26.73 -5.57
CA ALA A 253 0.00 -26.99 -4.14
C ALA A 253 0.84 -28.24 -3.93
N VAL A 254 0.50 -29.35 -4.56
CA VAL A 254 1.28 -30.60 -4.49
C VAL A 254 2.72 -30.39 -4.98
N ARG A 255 2.91 -29.67 -6.09
CA ARG A 255 4.24 -29.43 -6.66
C ARG A 255 5.10 -28.54 -5.78
N LEU A 256 4.48 -27.59 -5.08
CA LEU A 256 5.15 -26.73 -4.08
C LEU A 256 5.21 -27.39 -2.69
N LYS A 257 4.85 -28.66 -2.56
CA LYS A 257 4.79 -29.41 -1.27
C LYS A 257 3.93 -28.72 -0.20
N GLY A 258 2.91 -28.01 -0.64
CA GLY A 258 1.98 -27.26 0.18
C GLY A 258 0.57 -27.85 0.17
N ARG A 259 -0.38 -27.03 0.63
CA ARG A 259 -1.78 -27.38 0.75
C ARG A 259 -2.63 -26.44 -0.09
N TYR A 260 -3.66 -26.99 -0.74
CA TYR A 260 -4.70 -26.20 -1.38
C TYR A 260 -5.82 -25.87 -0.39
N HIS A 261 -6.35 -24.66 -0.49
CA HIS A 261 -7.49 -24.19 0.28
C HIS A 261 -8.50 -23.47 -0.64
N ASP A 262 -9.79 -23.81 -0.48
CA ASP A 262 -10.87 -23.14 -1.21
C ASP A 262 -11.22 -21.83 -0.52
N GLY A 263 -10.78 -20.72 -1.10
CA GLY A 263 -11.04 -19.38 -0.59
C GLY A 263 -12.50 -18.95 -0.60
N ASN A 264 -13.39 -19.66 -1.30
CA ASN A 264 -14.80 -19.32 -1.36
C ASN A 264 -15.58 -19.73 -0.12
N THR A 265 -15.10 -20.69 0.66
CA THR A 265 -15.74 -21.15 1.89
C THR A 265 -15.48 -20.17 3.06
N LYS A 266 -16.28 -20.26 4.12
CA LYS A 266 -16.05 -19.47 5.35
C LYS A 266 -14.74 -19.90 6.04
N HIS A 267 -14.02 -18.92 6.59
CA HIS A 267 -12.76 -19.09 7.31
C HIS A 267 -12.89 -18.71 8.77
#